data_ce279c27eb500c84b301118f2fe592a6
#
_entry.id   ce279c27eb500c84b301118f2fe592a6
#
_cell.length_a   1.000
_cell.length_b   1.000
_cell.length_c   1.000
_cell.angle_alpha   90.00
_cell.angle_beta   90.00
_cell.angle_gamma   90.00
#
_symmetry.space_group_name_H-M   'P 1'
#
loop_
_entity.id
_entity.type
_entity.pdbx_description
1 polymer ?
#
loop_
_entity_poly.entity_id
_entity_poly.type
_entity_poly.pdbx_seq_one_letter_code
_entity_poly.pdbx_strand_id
1 'polypeptide(L)'
;QETQCEGLCIRGIKGESVSIGKLERFVADWARENNVEPEKPTEKKGKKVAVIGSGPSGLTCAGDLAKMGYDVTIFEALHEAGGVLVYGIPEFRLPKSTVVAHEVENVKKLGVKIETNVVIGKSMTIDQLLEDEGFDAVFIGSGAGLPRFMGIPGENANEVFSANEYLTRSNLMKAFKDEYLSLIHIS
;
A
#
# COMPACT_ATOMS: atom_id res chain seq x y z
N GLN A 1 13.72 7.28 3.93
CA GLN A 1 15.06 7.68 3.45
C GLN A 1 15.94 6.45 3.39
N GLU A 2 16.74 6.33 2.35
CA GLU A 2 17.54 5.15 2.04
C GLU A 2 18.68 4.88 3.03
N THR A 3 19.03 5.87 3.84
CA THR A 3 20.25 5.84 4.67
C THR A 3 20.00 5.81 6.18
N GLN A 4 18.77 5.69 6.65
CA GLN A 4 18.47 5.70 8.09
C GLN A 4 19.17 4.56 8.84
N CYS A 5 19.09 3.33 8.32
CA CYS A 5 19.76 2.17 8.91
C CYS A 5 21.27 2.26 8.75
N GLU A 6 21.76 2.83 7.65
CA GLU A 6 23.18 3.01 7.39
C GLU A 6 23.80 4.01 8.38
N GLY A 7 23.07 5.08 8.72
CA GLY A 7 23.51 6.08 9.70
C GLY A 7 23.74 5.54 11.12
N LEU A 8 23.10 4.43 11.46
CA LEU A 8 23.25 3.73 12.75
C LEU A 8 24.09 2.45 12.65
N CYS A 9 24.64 2.17 11.49
CA CYS A 9 25.41 0.95 11.26
C CYS A 9 26.73 0.98 12.05
N ILE A 10 26.97 -0.03 12.89
CA ILE A 10 28.17 -0.14 13.72
C ILE A 10 29.46 -0.16 12.87
N ARG A 11 29.42 -0.66 11.65
CA ARG A 11 30.56 -0.60 10.73
C ARG A 11 30.96 0.84 10.36
N GLY A 12 29.99 1.75 10.31
CA GLY A 12 30.23 3.17 10.04
C GLY A 12 31.14 3.87 11.03
N ILE A 13 31.40 3.25 12.20
CA ILE A 13 32.35 3.77 13.21
C ILE A 13 33.80 3.64 12.73
N LYS A 14 34.13 2.58 11.97
CA LYS A 14 35.50 2.24 11.56
C LYS A 14 35.71 2.09 10.05
N GLY A 15 34.70 2.45 9.26
CA GLY A 15 34.74 2.29 7.80
C GLY A 15 33.40 2.65 7.16
N GLU A 16 33.12 2.09 6.02
CA GLU A 16 31.84 2.31 5.33
C GLU A 16 30.71 1.47 5.96
N SER A 17 29.53 2.08 6.10
CA SER A 17 28.32 1.42 6.54
C SER A 17 27.86 0.36 5.54
N VAL A 18 27.15 -0.68 6.00
CA VAL A 18 26.49 -1.63 5.12
C VAL A 18 25.32 -0.95 4.43
N SER A 19 25.26 -1.01 3.11
CA SER A 19 24.18 -0.43 2.29
C SER A 19 22.90 -1.27 2.36
N ILE A 20 22.28 -1.32 3.56
CA ILE A 20 21.15 -2.21 3.89
C ILE A 20 19.98 -2.00 2.91
N GLY A 21 19.55 -0.76 2.69
CA GLY A 21 18.42 -0.47 1.82
C GLY A 21 18.68 -0.86 0.35
N LYS A 22 19.92 -0.75 -0.13
CA LYS A 22 20.29 -1.21 -1.49
C LYS A 22 20.30 -2.73 -1.57
N LEU A 23 20.74 -3.41 -0.52
CA LEU A 23 20.74 -4.88 -0.46
C LEU A 23 19.31 -5.42 -0.39
N GLU A 24 18.44 -4.81 0.41
CA GLU A 24 17.01 -5.16 0.48
C GLU A 24 16.36 -5.02 -0.90
N ARG A 25 16.59 -3.89 -1.57
CA ARG A 25 16.09 -3.67 -2.92
C ARG A 25 16.62 -4.71 -3.92
N PHE A 26 17.92 -4.99 -3.87
CA PHE A 26 18.53 -5.99 -4.75
C PHE A 26 17.88 -7.37 -4.58
N VAL A 27 17.67 -7.81 -3.34
CA VAL A 27 17.03 -9.10 -3.06
C VAL A 27 15.59 -9.13 -3.55
N ALA A 28 14.84 -8.04 -3.34
CA ALA A 28 13.45 -7.94 -3.81
C ALA A 28 13.35 -7.94 -5.35
N ASP A 29 14.22 -7.18 -6.03
CA ASP A 29 14.29 -7.15 -7.48
C ASP A 29 14.67 -8.53 -8.04
N TRP A 30 15.67 -9.17 -7.45
CA TRP A 30 16.10 -10.52 -7.84
C TRP A 30 14.97 -11.56 -7.65
N ALA A 31 14.28 -11.52 -6.51
CA ALA A 31 13.17 -12.43 -6.23
C ALA A 31 12.02 -12.27 -7.26
N ARG A 32 11.71 -11.04 -7.63
CA ARG A 32 10.72 -10.74 -8.65
C ARG A 32 11.14 -11.26 -10.04
N GLU A 33 12.38 -11.01 -10.43
CA GLU A 33 12.92 -11.43 -11.74
C GLU A 33 13.01 -12.96 -11.86
N ASN A 34 13.24 -13.65 -10.74
CA ASN A 34 13.33 -15.11 -10.69
C ASN A 34 12.00 -15.78 -10.31
N ASN A 35 10.90 -15.02 -10.22
CA ASN A 35 9.56 -15.51 -9.87
C ASN A 35 9.54 -16.34 -8.57
N VAL A 36 10.26 -15.87 -7.56
CA VAL A 36 10.25 -16.51 -6.24
C VAL A 36 8.87 -16.33 -5.61
N GLU A 37 8.19 -17.43 -5.36
CA GLU A 37 6.86 -17.41 -4.76
C GLU A 37 6.92 -17.40 -3.23
N PRO A 38 5.97 -16.71 -2.58
CA PRO A 38 5.89 -16.74 -1.12
C PRO A 38 5.49 -18.14 -0.62
N GLU A 39 6.09 -18.56 0.48
CA GLU A 39 5.72 -19.81 1.14
C GLU A 39 4.29 -19.74 1.67
N LYS A 40 3.48 -20.73 1.29
CA LYS A 40 2.10 -20.84 1.76
C LYS A 40 2.07 -21.54 3.12
N PRO A 41 1.12 -21.17 3.99
CA PRO A 41 0.96 -21.84 5.27
C PRO A 41 0.59 -23.31 5.06
N THR A 42 1.17 -24.17 5.89
CA THR A 42 0.87 -25.61 5.89
C THR A 42 -0.37 -25.95 6.71
N GLU A 43 -0.73 -25.11 7.67
CA GLU A 43 -1.84 -25.32 8.59
C GLU A 43 -2.77 -24.11 8.65
N LYS A 44 -4.08 -24.34 8.52
CA LYS A 44 -5.09 -23.30 8.68
C LYS A 44 -5.55 -23.18 10.14
N LYS A 45 -5.62 -21.95 10.63
CA LYS A 45 -6.08 -21.64 11.99
C LYS A 45 -7.60 -21.59 12.15
N GLY A 46 -8.36 -21.58 11.05
CA GLY A 46 -9.82 -21.48 11.08
C GLY A 46 -10.36 -20.17 11.64
N LYS A 47 -9.56 -19.13 11.65
CA LYS A 47 -9.90 -17.78 12.13
C LYS A 47 -9.84 -16.81 10.97
N LYS A 48 -10.80 -15.86 10.93
CA LYS A 48 -10.91 -14.84 9.89
C LYS A 48 -10.46 -13.48 10.42
N VAL A 49 -9.65 -12.76 9.66
CA VAL A 49 -9.22 -11.41 10.02
C VAL A 49 -9.56 -10.44 8.90
N ALA A 50 -10.25 -9.35 9.24
CA ALA A 50 -10.48 -8.23 8.34
C ALA A 50 -9.33 -7.21 8.48
N VAL A 51 -8.82 -6.74 7.35
CA VAL A 51 -7.80 -5.68 7.29
C VAL A 51 -8.40 -4.49 6.56
N ILE A 52 -8.48 -3.34 7.20
CA ILE A 52 -9.02 -2.11 6.63
C ILE A 52 -7.89 -1.27 6.05
N GLY A 53 -7.86 -1.17 4.72
CA GLY A 53 -6.85 -0.48 3.95
C GLY A 53 -5.77 -1.41 3.41
N SER A 54 -5.43 -1.23 2.14
CA SER A 54 -4.43 -2.00 1.40
C SER A 54 -3.08 -1.26 1.23
N GLY A 55 -2.82 -0.26 2.06
CA GLY A 55 -1.53 0.41 2.11
C GLY A 55 -0.41 -0.51 2.64
N PRO A 56 0.84 -0.03 2.75
CA PRO A 56 1.98 -0.83 3.22
C PRO A 56 1.69 -1.60 4.51
N SER A 57 1.07 -0.94 5.49
CA SER A 57 0.71 -1.53 6.78
C SER A 57 -0.30 -2.68 6.63
N GLY A 58 -1.36 -2.47 5.84
CA GLY A 58 -2.39 -3.48 5.60
C GLY A 58 -1.87 -4.67 4.82
N LEU A 59 -1.10 -4.44 3.75
CA LEU A 59 -0.50 -5.52 2.95
C LEU A 59 0.47 -6.36 3.77
N THR A 60 1.33 -5.73 4.59
CA THR A 60 2.26 -6.46 5.47
C THR A 60 1.51 -7.28 6.50
N CYS A 61 0.56 -6.67 7.22
CA CYS A 61 -0.25 -7.37 8.23
C CYS A 61 -1.00 -8.56 7.61
N ALA A 62 -1.63 -8.36 6.45
CA ALA A 62 -2.38 -9.41 5.77
C ALA A 62 -1.47 -10.54 5.29
N GLY A 63 -0.31 -10.23 4.73
CA GLY A 63 0.67 -11.21 4.28
C GLY A 63 1.20 -12.07 5.43
N ASP A 64 1.55 -11.44 6.55
CA ASP A 64 2.07 -12.15 7.72
C ASP A 64 0.99 -13.03 8.38
N LEU A 65 -0.23 -12.52 8.53
CA LEU A 65 -1.34 -13.31 9.05
C LEU A 65 -1.68 -14.49 8.13
N ALA A 66 -1.65 -14.29 6.82
CA ALA A 66 -1.87 -15.37 5.87
C ALA A 66 -0.79 -16.46 5.96
N LYS A 67 0.50 -16.08 6.08
CA LYS A 67 1.59 -17.04 6.33
C LYS A 67 1.42 -17.81 7.63
N MET A 68 0.79 -17.20 8.65
CA MET A 68 0.47 -17.86 9.92
C MET A 68 -0.77 -18.77 9.82
N GLY A 69 -1.46 -18.84 8.69
CA GLY A 69 -2.61 -19.71 8.46
C GLY A 69 -3.97 -19.10 8.77
N TYR A 70 -4.07 -17.79 8.93
CA TYR A 70 -5.35 -17.09 9.09
C TYR A 70 -6.01 -16.84 7.73
N ASP A 71 -7.34 -16.85 7.68
CA ASP A 71 -8.11 -16.42 6.52
C ASP A 71 -8.25 -14.89 6.55
N VAL A 72 -7.62 -14.19 5.62
CA VAL A 72 -7.53 -12.73 5.64
C VAL A 72 -8.27 -12.12 4.46
N THR A 73 -9.05 -11.08 4.74
CA THR A 73 -9.67 -10.22 3.72
C THR A 73 -9.27 -8.76 3.95
N ILE A 74 -8.73 -8.12 2.93
CA ILE A 74 -8.44 -6.69 2.92
C ILE A 74 -9.63 -5.97 2.29
N PHE A 75 -10.12 -4.92 2.96
CA PHE A 75 -11.12 -3.99 2.44
C PHE A 75 -10.44 -2.67 2.10
N GLU A 76 -10.48 -2.29 0.83
CA GLU A 76 -9.86 -1.07 0.29
C GLU A 76 -10.93 -0.10 -0.20
N ALA A 77 -10.83 1.15 0.22
CA ALA A 77 -11.78 2.20 -0.16
C ALA A 77 -11.64 2.62 -1.63
N LEU A 78 -10.44 2.55 -2.18
CA LEU A 78 -10.15 2.92 -3.56
C LEU A 78 -10.37 1.74 -4.51
N HIS A 79 -10.35 2.03 -5.80
CA HIS A 79 -10.52 1.03 -6.86
C HIS A 79 -9.25 0.21 -7.14
N GLU A 80 -8.09 0.67 -6.66
CA GLU A 80 -6.81 -0.03 -6.76
C GLU A 80 -6.22 -0.30 -5.38
N ALA A 81 -5.67 -1.49 -5.18
CA ALA A 81 -4.96 -1.86 -3.95
C ALA A 81 -3.53 -1.31 -3.94
N GLY A 82 -3.02 -0.98 -2.75
CA GLY A 82 -1.67 -0.48 -2.55
C GLY A 82 -1.61 0.83 -1.75
N GLY A 83 -2.75 1.49 -1.54
CA GLY A 83 -2.82 2.73 -0.76
C GLY A 83 -1.86 3.80 -1.28
N VAL A 84 -1.08 4.41 -0.38
CA VAL A 84 -0.10 5.46 -0.73
C VAL A 84 0.93 5.01 -1.75
N LEU A 85 1.24 3.74 -1.86
CA LEU A 85 2.15 3.20 -2.87
C LEU A 85 1.61 3.44 -4.29
N VAL A 86 0.29 3.46 -4.45
CA VAL A 86 -0.38 3.68 -5.74
C VAL A 86 -0.75 5.13 -5.92
N TYR A 87 -1.48 5.74 -4.98
CA TYR A 87 -2.01 7.09 -5.17
C TYR A 87 -1.02 8.20 -4.84
N GLY A 88 -0.05 7.97 -3.92
CA GLY A 88 0.78 9.04 -3.34
C GLY A 88 2.21 9.10 -3.88
N ILE A 89 2.81 7.99 -4.30
CA ILE A 89 4.18 7.97 -4.81
C ILE A 89 4.15 8.08 -6.34
N PRO A 90 4.90 9.00 -6.96
CA PRO A 90 4.95 9.12 -8.42
C PRO A 90 5.47 7.87 -9.12
N GLU A 91 4.99 7.60 -10.34
CA GLU A 91 5.36 6.42 -11.15
C GLU A 91 6.87 6.28 -11.35
N PHE A 92 7.57 7.40 -11.60
CA PHE A 92 9.03 7.40 -11.81
C PHE A 92 9.84 7.03 -10.56
N ARG A 93 9.23 7.12 -9.38
CA ARG A 93 9.85 6.71 -8.10
C ARG A 93 9.52 5.28 -7.73
N LEU A 94 8.30 4.87 -7.98
CA LEU A 94 7.80 3.53 -7.66
C LEU A 94 6.84 3.07 -8.79
N PRO A 95 7.32 2.29 -9.75
CA PRO A 95 6.49 1.77 -10.83
C PRO A 95 5.33 0.91 -10.30
N LYS A 96 4.08 1.28 -10.67
CA LYS A 96 2.89 0.62 -10.13
C LYS A 96 2.68 -0.75 -10.75
N SER A 97 2.80 -0.82 -12.08
CA SER A 97 2.50 -2.04 -12.83
C SER A 97 3.51 -3.17 -12.59
N THR A 98 4.76 -2.85 -12.29
CA THR A 98 5.83 -3.85 -12.15
C THR A 98 6.17 -4.16 -10.71
N VAL A 99 6.18 -3.16 -9.81
CA VAL A 99 6.59 -3.35 -8.41
C VAL A 99 5.38 -3.52 -7.51
N VAL A 100 4.50 -2.51 -7.45
CA VAL A 100 3.37 -2.53 -6.51
C VAL A 100 2.38 -3.64 -6.85
N ALA A 101 2.05 -3.81 -8.14
CA ALA A 101 1.16 -4.87 -8.58
C ALA A 101 1.71 -6.27 -8.26
N HIS A 102 3.03 -6.46 -8.39
CA HIS A 102 3.68 -7.72 -8.04
C HIS A 102 3.58 -8.03 -6.54
N GLU A 103 3.82 -7.04 -5.68
CA GLU A 103 3.68 -7.21 -4.23
C GLU A 103 2.23 -7.51 -3.82
N VAL A 104 1.27 -6.80 -4.39
CA VAL A 104 -0.17 -7.08 -4.18
C VAL A 104 -0.52 -8.51 -4.62
N GLU A 105 0.01 -8.95 -5.76
CA GLU A 105 -0.23 -10.31 -6.26
C GLU A 105 0.42 -11.38 -5.39
N ASN A 106 1.60 -11.13 -4.83
CA ASN A 106 2.24 -12.03 -3.87
C ASN A 106 1.38 -12.21 -2.62
N VAL A 107 0.77 -11.14 -2.12
CA VAL A 107 -0.17 -11.21 -0.99
C VAL A 107 -1.41 -12.04 -1.36
N LYS A 108 -1.96 -11.87 -2.56
CA LYS A 108 -3.08 -12.69 -3.06
C LYS A 108 -2.71 -14.17 -3.20
N LYS A 109 -1.50 -14.48 -3.68
CA LYS A 109 -0.99 -15.85 -3.79
C LYS A 109 -0.94 -16.59 -2.45
N LEU A 110 -0.80 -15.88 -1.33
CA LEU A 110 -0.91 -16.44 0.02
C LEU A 110 -2.35 -16.83 0.40
N GLY A 111 -3.34 -16.45 -0.41
CA GLY A 111 -4.75 -16.71 -0.17
C GLY A 111 -5.53 -15.52 0.40
N VAL A 112 -4.90 -14.35 0.52
CA VAL A 112 -5.56 -13.12 0.96
C VAL A 112 -6.57 -12.65 -0.10
N LYS A 113 -7.78 -12.36 0.33
CA LYS A 113 -8.80 -11.70 -0.50
C LYS A 113 -8.63 -10.20 -0.40
N ILE A 114 -8.81 -9.48 -1.52
CA ILE A 114 -8.78 -8.02 -1.55
C ILE A 114 -10.06 -7.54 -2.21
N GLU A 115 -10.87 -6.81 -1.45
CA GLU A 115 -12.12 -6.21 -1.90
C GLU A 115 -11.94 -4.70 -2.00
N THR A 116 -11.98 -4.18 -3.22
CA THR A 116 -11.84 -2.75 -3.51
C THR A 116 -13.21 -2.06 -3.56
N ASN A 117 -13.21 -0.71 -3.50
CA ASN A 117 -14.42 0.12 -3.47
C ASN A 117 -15.32 -0.13 -2.24
N VAL A 118 -14.73 -0.58 -1.13
CA VAL A 118 -15.42 -0.82 0.14
C VAL A 118 -14.94 0.17 1.20
N VAL A 119 -15.79 1.11 1.57
CA VAL A 119 -15.48 2.15 2.56
C VAL A 119 -16.03 1.71 3.92
N ILE A 120 -15.17 1.13 4.75
CA ILE A 120 -15.56 0.73 6.11
C ILE A 120 -15.92 1.97 6.94
N GLY A 121 -17.04 1.89 7.63
CA GLY A 121 -17.69 3.01 8.32
C GLY A 121 -18.72 3.76 7.46
N LYS A 122 -18.87 3.39 6.18
CA LYS A 122 -19.91 3.92 5.27
C LYS A 122 -20.70 2.81 4.60
N SER A 123 -20.06 1.96 3.80
CA SER A 123 -20.71 0.83 3.12
C SER A 123 -20.93 -0.36 4.07
N MET A 124 -20.08 -0.53 5.06
CA MET A 124 -20.11 -1.57 6.06
C MET A 124 -19.47 -1.05 7.36
N THR A 125 -19.99 -1.40 8.51
CA THR A 125 -19.44 -1.01 9.81
C THR A 125 -18.48 -2.08 10.35
N ILE A 126 -17.68 -1.73 11.37
CA ILE A 126 -16.82 -2.70 12.07
C ILE A 126 -17.66 -3.74 12.80
N ASP A 127 -18.78 -3.34 13.40
CA ASP A 127 -19.69 -4.26 14.10
C ASP A 127 -20.27 -5.29 13.12
N GLN A 128 -20.68 -4.86 11.92
CA GLN A 128 -21.13 -5.78 10.87
C GLN A 128 -20.03 -6.75 10.43
N LEU A 129 -18.78 -6.32 10.33
CA LEU A 129 -17.66 -7.23 10.03
C LEU A 129 -17.52 -8.31 11.10
N LEU A 130 -17.65 -7.95 12.37
CA LEU A 130 -17.47 -8.88 13.49
C LEU A 130 -18.71 -9.79 13.69
N GLU A 131 -19.92 -9.22 13.64
CA GLU A 131 -21.15 -9.88 14.01
C GLU A 131 -21.83 -10.59 12.84
N ASP A 132 -21.90 -9.93 11.66
CA ASP A 132 -22.64 -10.45 10.49
C ASP A 132 -21.72 -11.25 9.56
N GLU A 133 -20.53 -10.75 9.25
CA GLU A 133 -19.57 -11.40 8.34
C GLU A 133 -18.69 -12.45 9.04
N GLY A 134 -18.70 -12.45 10.38
CA GLY A 134 -18.05 -13.45 11.20
C GLY A 134 -16.51 -13.36 11.19
N PHE A 135 -15.96 -12.15 11.12
CA PHE A 135 -14.55 -11.94 11.36
C PHE A 135 -14.23 -12.01 12.85
N ASP A 136 -13.16 -12.69 13.21
CA ASP A 136 -12.70 -12.83 14.60
C ASP A 136 -11.95 -11.59 15.09
N ALA A 137 -11.33 -10.83 14.17
CA ALA A 137 -10.58 -9.62 14.49
C ALA A 137 -10.54 -8.65 13.30
N VAL A 138 -10.31 -7.38 13.60
CA VAL A 138 -10.18 -6.31 12.62
C VAL A 138 -8.87 -5.55 12.86
N PHE A 139 -8.06 -5.40 11.82
CA PHE A 139 -6.88 -4.53 11.81
C PHE A 139 -7.21 -3.25 11.04
N ILE A 140 -6.91 -2.09 11.61
CA ILE A 140 -7.18 -0.79 10.99
C ILE A 140 -5.89 -0.19 10.49
N GLY A 141 -5.72 -0.17 9.16
CA GLY A 141 -4.58 0.39 8.45
C GLY A 141 -5.01 1.44 7.40
N SER A 142 -5.99 2.28 7.72
CA SER A 142 -6.64 3.23 6.81
C SER A 142 -5.74 4.36 6.29
N GLY A 143 -4.56 4.54 6.88
CA GLY A 143 -3.62 5.59 6.50
C GLY A 143 -4.06 6.99 6.92
N ALA A 144 -3.38 8.01 6.38
CA ALA A 144 -3.63 9.43 6.65
C ALA A 144 -3.82 10.19 5.32
N GLY A 145 -4.81 9.77 4.52
CA GLY A 145 -5.08 10.32 3.19
C GLY A 145 -5.67 11.74 3.17
N LEU A 146 -6.19 12.24 4.30
CA LEU A 146 -6.73 13.59 4.37
C LEU A 146 -5.62 14.64 4.35
N PRO A 147 -5.70 15.63 3.45
CA PRO A 147 -4.72 16.69 3.37
C PRO A 147 -4.78 17.58 4.62
N ARG A 148 -3.62 18.07 5.05
CA ARG A 148 -3.51 19.15 6.03
C ARG A 148 -3.36 20.46 5.28
N PHE A 149 -4.29 21.37 5.52
CA PHE A 149 -4.23 22.71 5.01
C PHE A 149 -3.36 23.59 5.92
N MET A 150 -2.64 24.54 5.32
CA MET A 150 -1.72 25.45 6.04
C MET A 150 -2.43 26.67 6.64
N GLY A 151 -3.65 26.97 6.18
CA GLY A 151 -4.42 28.13 6.61
C GLY A 151 -3.85 29.47 6.10
N ILE A 152 -3.20 29.48 4.95
CA ILE A 152 -2.61 30.68 4.34
C ILE A 152 -3.54 31.31 3.32
N PRO A 153 -3.42 32.64 3.08
CA PRO A 153 -4.21 33.32 2.06
C PRO A 153 -3.99 32.73 0.66
N GLY A 154 -5.08 32.48 -0.08
CA GLY A 154 -5.03 31.94 -1.43
C GLY A 154 -5.06 30.40 -1.50
N GLU A 155 -5.03 29.69 -0.39
CA GLU A 155 -5.07 28.22 -0.34
C GLU A 155 -6.34 27.64 -0.98
N ASN A 156 -7.44 28.41 -0.93
CA ASN A 156 -8.74 28.05 -1.52
C ASN A 156 -8.95 28.61 -2.93
N ALA A 157 -7.92 29.17 -3.56
CA ALA A 157 -8.03 29.70 -4.91
C ALA A 157 -8.16 28.54 -5.93
N ASN A 158 -8.79 28.83 -7.08
CA ASN A 158 -8.84 27.89 -8.19
C ASN A 158 -7.42 27.47 -8.60
N GLU A 159 -7.27 26.20 -8.99
CA GLU A 159 -5.99 25.60 -9.42
C GLU A 159 -4.93 25.45 -8.29
N VAL A 160 -5.31 25.74 -7.05
CA VAL A 160 -4.48 25.42 -5.87
C VAL A 160 -4.94 24.08 -5.30
N PHE A 161 -4.03 23.11 -5.29
CA PHE A 161 -4.30 21.75 -4.85
C PHE A 161 -3.41 21.37 -3.66
N SER A 162 -3.94 20.56 -2.76
CA SER A 162 -3.07 19.87 -1.81
C SER A 162 -2.18 18.86 -2.56
N ALA A 163 -0.98 18.60 -2.04
CA ALA A 163 -0.08 17.61 -2.64
C ALA A 163 -0.75 16.24 -2.77
N ASN A 164 -1.51 15.83 -1.76
CA ASN A 164 -2.26 14.56 -1.78
C ASN A 164 -3.27 14.50 -2.91
N GLU A 165 -4.05 15.55 -3.09
CA GLU A 165 -5.05 15.62 -4.16
C GLU A 165 -4.39 15.58 -5.54
N TYR A 166 -3.38 16.40 -5.75
CA TYR A 166 -2.64 16.43 -7.01
C TYR A 166 -2.01 15.07 -7.34
N LEU A 167 -1.33 14.45 -6.37
CA LEU A 167 -0.71 13.13 -6.57
C LEU A 167 -1.73 12.02 -6.80
N THR A 168 -2.85 12.05 -6.08
CA THR A 168 -3.94 11.07 -6.27
C THR A 168 -4.49 11.16 -7.69
N ARG A 169 -4.81 12.37 -8.15
CA ARG A 169 -5.27 12.59 -9.52
C ARG A 169 -4.24 12.13 -10.55
N SER A 170 -2.99 12.56 -10.40
CA SER A 170 -1.93 12.23 -11.35
C SER A 170 -1.66 10.72 -11.44
N ASN A 171 -1.64 10.03 -10.31
CA ASN A 171 -1.31 8.60 -10.29
C ASN A 171 -2.50 7.72 -10.68
N LEU A 172 -3.68 7.90 -10.08
CA LEU A 172 -4.84 7.06 -10.35
C LEU A 172 -5.47 7.32 -11.72
N MET A 173 -5.40 8.56 -12.21
CA MET A 173 -5.83 8.92 -13.57
C MET A 173 -4.74 8.67 -14.62
N LYS A 174 -3.59 8.13 -14.21
CA LYS A 174 -2.47 7.76 -15.09
C LYS A 174 -1.97 8.90 -15.97
N ALA A 175 -1.97 10.12 -15.42
CA ALA A 175 -1.55 11.32 -16.12
C ALA A 175 -0.07 11.33 -16.58
N PHE A 176 0.72 10.38 -16.11
CA PHE A 176 2.09 10.13 -16.55
C PHE A 176 2.19 9.39 -17.89
N LYS A 177 1.05 8.98 -18.48
CA LYS A 177 1.00 8.33 -19.80
C LYS A 177 0.48 9.31 -20.83
N ASP A 178 1.13 9.37 -21.99
CA ASP A 178 0.76 10.28 -23.08
C ASP A 178 -0.71 10.14 -23.51
N GLU A 179 -1.23 8.93 -23.52
CA GLU A 179 -2.62 8.62 -23.88
C GLU A 179 -3.67 9.19 -22.90
N TYR A 180 -3.26 9.57 -21.68
CA TYR A 180 -4.13 10.11 -20.63
C TYR A 180 -3.89 11.59 -20.32
N LEU A 181 -2.96 12.25 -21.02
CA LEU A 181 -2.63 13.67 -20.80
C LEU A 181 -3.83 14.61 -20.99
N SER A 182 -4.79 14.25 -21.85
CA SER A 182 -5.99 15.03 -22.07
C SER A 182 -6.89 15.15 -20.82
N LEU A 183 -6.76 14.25 -19.86
CA LEU A 183 -7.56 14.26 -18.63
C LEU A 183 -7.08 15.28 -17.59
N ILE A 184 -5.86 15.81 -17.74
CA ILE A 184 -5.32 16.87 -16.85
C ILE A 184 -5.75 18.25 -17.32
N HIS A 185 -6.05 18.41 -18.60
CA HIS A 185 -6.41 19.69 -19.20
C HIS A 185 -7.94 19.97 -19.22
N ILE A 186 -8.73 19.14 -18.54
CA ILE A 186 -10.15 19.40 -18.34
C ILE A 186 -10.31 20.20 -17.05
N SER A 187 -10.04 21.46 -17.13
CA SER A 187 -10.41 22.48 -16.14
C SER A 187 -11.12 23.63 -16.83
#